data_15a66a4756d9ebd5b94847778660b6d6
#
_entry.id   15a66a4756d9ebd5b94847778660b6d6
#
_cell.length_a   1.000
_cell.length_b   1.000
_cell.length_c   1.000
_cell.angle_alpha   90.00
_cell.angle_beta   90.00
_cell.angle_gamma   90.00
#
_symmetry.space_group_name_H-M   'P 1'
#
loop_
_entity.id
_entity.type
_entity.pdbx_description
1 polymer ?
#
loop_
_entity_poly.entity_id
_entity_poly.type
_entity_poly.pdbx_seq_one_letter_code
_entity_poly.pdbx_strand_id
1 'polypeptide(L)'
;MNISSERIALKEIASTIRKFKSISLEEMNAVSLMKRTDTKYIIHINSLAPILEDLQKEYQVLEIESRRIMSYSSVYFDTPKFKFYFDHHNGKVNRTKIRQRKYVDSDLTFLEIKQKNGKGETNKSRIQIPDFELDFSPTSKEFISETTGQAFDLQPSLWNRFKRITLVHLKDNERATIDIDLTYSMNEKEKSYENIVVVEVKQHRFDRKSVLVKTLKKYKYNPYSISKYCIGIVNLYQHLKYNLFKRKLLKITKISL
;
A
#
# COMPACT_ATOMS: atom_id res chain seq x y z
N MET A 1 16.47 -1.70 20.03
CA MET A 1 15.15 -2.37 20.14
C MET A 1 15.27 -3.77 19.54
N ASN A 2 14.77 -4.78 20.26
CA ASN A 2 15.23 -6.16 20.09
C ASN A 2 14.73 -6.84 18.79
N ILE A 3 15.64 -7.28 17.94
CA ILE A 3 15.41 -8.23 16.82
C ILE A 3 14.56 -9.46 17.23
N SER A 4 14.49 -9.77 18.55
CA SER A 4 13.69 -10.86 19.08
C SER A 4 12.18 -10.58 19.10
N SER A 5 11.72 -9.37 19.44
CA SER A 5 10.29 -9.05 19.58
C SER A 5 9.57 -8.99 18.23
N GLU A 6 10.21 -8.44 17.22
CA GLU A 6 9.68 -8.41 15.84
C GLU A 6 9.54 -9.82 15.26
N ARG A 7 10.56 -10.67 15.41
CA ARG A 7 10.50 -12.06 14.96
C ARG A 7 9.38 -12.85 15.64
N ILE A 8 9.09 -12.55 16.91
CA ILE A 8 7.97 -13.15 17.64
C ILE A 8 6.65 -12.68 17.02
N ALA A 9 6.44 -11.38 16.82
CA ALA A 9 5.23 -10.84 16.23
C ALA A 9 4.96 -11.40 14.83
N LEU A 10 5.98 -11.51 13.97
CA LEU A 10 5.85 -12.09 12.63
C LEU A 10 5.50 -13.58 12.67
N LYS A 11 6.03 -14.35 13.64
CA LYS A 11 5.67 -15.76 13.83
C LYS A 11 4.21 -15.90 14.28
N GLU A 12 3.76 -15.06 15.21
CA GLU A 12 2.36 -15.03 15.68
C GLU A 12 1.41 -14.68 14.54
N ILE A 13 1.72 -13.65 13.74
CA ILE A 13 0.95 -13.27 12.57
C ILE A 13 0.85 -14.44 11.59
N ALA A 14 1.97 -15.09 11.26
CA ALA A 14 1.99 -16.23 10.35
C ALA A 14 1.19 -17.41 10.89
N SER A 15 1.26 -17.69 12.20
CA SER A 15 0.47 -18.73 12.86
C SER A 15 -1.02 -18.41 12.80
N THR A 16 -1.42 -17.17 13.10
CA THR A 16 -2.82 -16.73 13.09
C THR A 16 -3.40 -16.78 11.68
N ILE A 17 -2.66 -16.33 10.67
CA ILE A 17 -3.09 -16.36 9.26
C ILE A 17 -3.32 -17.78 8.75
N ARG A 18 -2.59 -18.78 9.23
CA ARG A 18 -2.80 -20.19 8.87
C ARG A 18 -4.17 -20.72 9.30
N LYS A 19 -4.78 -20.15 10.32
CA LYS A 19 -6.10 -20.54 10.86
C LYS A 19 -7.27 -20.01 10.02
N PHE A 20 -7.05 -19.03 9.13
CA PHE A 20 -8.09 -18.51 8.24
C PHE A 20 -8.47 -19.54 7.16
N LYS A 21 -9.72 -19.51 6.72
CA LYS A 21 -10.09 -20.13 5.45
C LYS A 21 -9.41 -19.39 4.32
N SER A 22 -8.91 -20.11 3.32
CA SER A 22 -8.32 -19.51 2.13
C SER A 22 -9.38 -19.12 1.11
N ILE A 23 -9.05 -18.13 0.27
CA ILE A 23 -9.77 -17.79 -0.94
C ILE A 23 -8.76 -17.67 -2.09
N SER A 24 -9.09 -18.19 -3.26
CA SER A 24 -8.25 -18.10 -4.44
C SER A 24 -8.28 -16.70 -5.07
N LEU A 25 -7.34 -16.42 -5.95
CA LEU A 25 -7.32 -15.16 -6.72
C LEU A 25 -8.54 -15.04 -7.64
N GLU A 26 -8.99 -16.15 -8.23
CA GLU A 26 -10.16 -16.22 -9.08
C GLU A 26 -11.44 -15.87 -8.33
N GLU A 27 -11.70 -16.55 -7.21
CA GLU A 27 -12.83 -16.28 -6.33
C GLU A 27 -12.84 -14.84 -5.82
N MET A 28 -11.66 -14.33 -5.41
CA MET A 28 -11.52 -12.94 -4.98
C MET A 28 -11.85 -11.94 -6.09
N ASN A 29 -11.51 -12.24 -7.34
CA ASN A 29 -11.77 -11.35 -8.47
C ASN A 29 -13.24 -11.36 -8.90
N ALA A 30 -13.96 -12.46 -8.69
CA ALA A 30 -15.41 -12.55 -8.91
C ALA A 30 -16.17 -11.54 -7.99
N VAL A 31 -15.62 -11.22 -6.82
CA VAL A 31 -16.14 -10.19 -5.90
C VAL A 31 -15.50 -8.83 -6.25
N SER A 32 -15.88 -8.26 -7.42
CA SER A 32 -15.29 -7.01 -7.91
C SER A 32 -15.91 -5.77 -7.27
N LEU A 33 -15.06 -4.91 -6.67
CA LEU A 33 -15.44 -3.59 -6.16
C LEU A 33 -15.14 -2.51 -7.23
N MET A 34 -16.08 -2.31 -8.16
CA MET A 34 -15.93 -1.32 -9.26
C MET A 34 -15.82 0.12 -8.75
N LYS A 35 -16.78 0.57 -7.92
CA LYS A 35 -16.72 1.86 -7.21
C LYS A 35 -16.46 1.58 -5.73
N ARG A 36 -15.41 2.18 -5.18
CA ARG A 36 -15.03 1.90 -3.79
C ARG A 36 -14.42 3.11 -3.09
N THR A 37 -14.55 3.08 -1.78
CA THR A 37 -13.84 3.96 -0.84
C THR A 37 -12.72 3.17 -0.17
N ASP A 38 -11.51 3.70 -0.24
CA ASP A 38 -10.32 3.12 0.39
C ASP A 38 -10.03 3.88 1.68
N THR A 39 -10.23 3.25 2.84
CA THR A 39 -9.95 3.84 4.16
C THR A 39 -8.68 3.20 4.74
N LYS A 40 -7.73 4.04 5.17
CA LYS A 40 -6.43 3.56 5.68
C LYS A 40 -6.32 3.75 7.18
N TYR A 41 -5.55 2.84 7.79
CA TYR A 41 -5.17 2.88 9.19
C TYR A 41 -3.68 2.59 9.32
N ILE A 42 -3.05 3.15 10.35
CA ILE A 42 -1.69 2.81 10.76
C ILE A 42 -1.81 2.19 12.13
N ILE A 43 -1.28 0.97 12.27
CA ILE A 43 -1.31 0.23 13.53
C ILE A 43 0.11 -0.25 13.89
N HIS A 44 0.31 -0.57 15.15
CA HIS A 44 1.55 -1.20 15.62
C HIS A 44 1.52 -2.70 15.31
N ILE A 45 2.66 -3.29 14.98
CA ILE A 45 2.80 -4.70 14.59
C ILE A 45 2.27 -5.67 15.66
N ASN A 46 2.50 -5.38 16.94
CA ASN A 46 2.04 -6.21 18.04
C ASN A 46 0.51 -6.27 18.19
N SER A 47 -0.21 -5.32 17.60
CA SER A 47 -1.68 -5.33 17.58
C SER A 47 -2.23 -6.18 16.43
N LEU A 48 -1.41 -6.59 15.48
CA LEU A 48 -1.90 -7.24 14.27
C LEU A 48 -2.41 -8.65 14.54
N ALA A 49 -1.67 -9.49 15.28
CA ALA A 49 -2.09 -10.86 15.55
C ALA A 49 -3.43 -10.91 16.33
N PRO A 50 -3.65 -10.15 17.43
CA PRO A 50 -4.95 -10.08 18.09
C PRO A 50 -6.08 -9.56 17.20
N ILE A 51 -5.81 -8.57 16.36
CA ILE A 51 -6.80 -8.06 15.39
C ILE A 51 -7.19 -9.16 14.40
N LEU A 52 -6.22 -9.92 13.88
CA LEU A 52 -6.47 -11.04 12.98
C LEU A 52 -7.30 -12.14 13.63
N GLU A 53 -7.04 -12.44 14.90
CA GLU A 53 -7.83 -13.43 15.67
C GLU A 53 -9.31 -13.02 15.75
N ASP A 54 -9.59 -11.75 16.03
CA ASP A 54 -10.97 -11.22 16.07
C ASP A 54 -11.66 -11.32 14.68
N LEU A 55 -10.92 -11.37 13.57
CA LEU A 55 -11.44 -11.36 12.20
C LEU A 55 -11.61 -12.77 11.61
N GLN A 56 -11.04 -13.80 12.21
CA GLN A 56 -10.90 -15.14 11.64
C GLN A 56 -12.22 -15.77 11.18
N LYS A 57 -13.31 -15.52 11.90
CA LYS A 57 -14.63 -16.11 11.59
C LYS A 57 -15.35 -15.48 10.41
N GLU A 58 -15.06 -14.21 10.12
CA GLU A 58 -15.79 -13.40 9.14
C GLU A 58 -15.01 -13.18 7.83
N TYR A 59 -13.69 -13.42 7.86
CA TYR A 59 -12.82 -13.19 6.70
C TYR A 59 -12.13 -14.46 6.23
N GLN A 60 -11.86 -14.47 4.92
CA GLN A 60 -10.94 -15.40 4.28
C GLN A 60 -9.64 -14.67 3.94
N VAL A 61 -8.54 -15.41 3.87
CA VAL A 61 -7.25 -14.90 3.43
C VAL A 61 -6.94 -15.35 2.01
N LEU A 62 -6.50 -14.41 1.17
CA LEU A 62 -6.01 -14.75 -0.17
C LEU A 62 -4.82 -15.70 -0.08
N GLU A 63 -4.93 -16.82 -0.79
CA GLU A 63 -3.86 -17.80 -0.93
C GLU A 63 -3.51 -17.98 -2.40
N ILE A 64 -2.25 -17.87 -2.75
CA ILE A 64 -1.71 -18.10 -4.09
C ILE A 64 -0.51 -19.04 -3.92
N GLU A 65 -0.53 -20.19 -4.59
CA GLU A 65 0.55 -21.19 -4.51
C GLU A 65 0.96 -21.52 -3.07
N SER A 66 -0.05 -21.76 -2.21
CA SER A 66 0.12 -22.04 -0.76
C SER A 66 0.74 -20.90 0.04
N ARG A 67 0.84 -19.70 -0.50
CA ARG A 67 1.32 -18.49 0.18
C ARG A 67 0.17 -17.57 0.54
N ARG A 68 0.18 -17.05 1.75
CA ARG A 68 -0.82 -16.12 2.31
C ARG A 68 -0.25 -14.74 2.62
N ILE A 69 1.06 -14.61 2.56
CA ILE A 69 1.80 -13.36 2.73
C ILE A 69 2.64 -13.17 1.48
N MET A 70 2.25 -12.20 0.66
CA MET A 70 2.86 -11.94 -0.65
C MET A 70 3.88 -10.82 -0.57
N SER A 71 4.97 -10.95 -1.29
CA SER A 71 6.05 -9.96 -1.37
C SER A 71 5.84 -9.01 -2.54
N TYR A 72 6.05 -7.72 -2.28
CA TYR A 72 5.89 -6.67 -3.27
C TYR A 72 7.15 -5.80 -3.33
N SER A 73 7.60 -5.52 -4.54
CA SER A 73 8.58 -4.48 -4.82
C SER A 73 7.97 -3.43 -5.76
N SER A 74 8.27 -2.18 -5.56
CA SER A 74 7.78 -1.11 -6.43
C SER A 74 8.84 -0.03 -6.55
N VAL A 75 9.01 0.50 -7.76
CA VAL A 75 9.73 1.74 -8.01
C VAL A 75 8.74 2.83 -8.41
N TYR A 76 8.81 3.97 -7.75
CA TYR A 76 8.04 5.17 -8.10
C TYR A 76 8.88 6.08 -8.97
N PHE A 77 8.21 6.72 -9.92
CA PHE A 77 8.82 7.71 -10.80
C PHE A 77 8.24 9.08 -10.54
N ASP A 78 9.10 10.08 -10.63
CA ASP A 78 8.72 11.50 -10.59
C ASP A 78 9.61 12.28 -11.55
N THR A 79 9.27 13.53 -11.81
CA THR A 79 10.14 14.44 -12.56
C THR A 79 11.37 14.81 -11.72
N PRO A 80 12.47 15.28 -12.34
CA PRO A 80 13.67 15.75 -11.60
C PRO A 80 13.37 16.78 -10.51
N LYS A 81 12.29 17.55 -10.67
CA LYS A 81 11.82 18.55 -9.71
C LYS A 81 10.75 18.03 -8.74
N PHE A 82 10.53 16.71 -8.66
CA PHE A 82 9.53 16.09 -7.76
C PHE A 82 8.11 16.66 -7.91
N LYS A 83 7.66 16.89 -9.15
CA LYS A 83 6.35 17.48 -9.44
C LYS A 83 5.20 16.70 -8.79
N PHE A 84 5.16 15.36 -8.89
CA PHE A 84 4.08 14.55 -8.34
C PHE A 84 4.10 14.53 -6.81
N TYR A 85 5.27 14.59 -6.21
CA TYR A 85 5.42 14.75 -4.77
C TYR A 85 4.86 16.11 -4.31
N PHE A 86 5.28 17.21 -4.96
CA PHE A 86 4.82 18.54 -4.60
C PHE A 86 3.34 18.76 -4.90
N ASP A 87 2.80 18.19 -5.97
CA ASP A 87 1.37 18.21 -6.23
C ASP A 87 0.59 17.54 -5.08
N HIS A 88 1.13 16.45 -4.52
CA HIS A 88 0.52 15.81 -3.36
C HIS A 88 0.74 16.61 -2.06
N HIS A 89 1.95 17.12 -1.83
CA HIS A 89 2.29 17.94 -0.66
C HIS A 89 1.41 19.18 -0.58
N ASN A 90 1.27 19.88 -1.69
CA ASN A 90 0.51 21.13 -1.77
C ASN A 90 -1.01 20.93 -1.86
N GLY A 91 -1.48 19.67 -1.81
CA GLY A 91 -2.90 19.35 -1.81
C GLY A 91 -3.62 19.58 -3.15
N LYS A 92 -2.87 19.65 -4.27
CA LYS A 92 -3.51 19.79 -5.59
C LYS A 92 -4.58 18.72 -5.79
N VAL A 93 -5.68 19.12 -6.38
CA VAL A 93 -6.83 18.24 -6.62
C VAL A 93 -6.46 17.17 -7.64
N ASN A 94 -5.91 17.59 -8.79
CA ASN A 94 -5.41 16.70 -9.83
C ASN A 94 -4.00 16.24 -9.49
N ARG A 95 -3.83 14.93 -9.31
CA ARG A 95 -2.56 14.35 -8.89
C ARG A 95 -2.29 13.06 -9.62
N THR A 96 -1.08 12.90 -10.10
CA THR A 96 -0.61 11.69 -10.76
C THR A 96 0.40 10.96 -9.87
N LYS A 97 0.43 9.65 -9.94
CA LYS A 97 1.48 8.79 -9.43
C LYS A 97 1.78 7.73 -10.47
N ILE A 98 3.03 7.57 -10.78
CA ILE A 98 3.53 6.58 -11.73
C ILE A 98 4.46 5.66 -10.96
N ARG A 99 4.25 4.35 -11.11
CA ARG A 99 5.11 3.35 -10.51
C ARG A 99 5.13 2.07 -11.34
N GLN A 100 6.20 1.37 -11.26
CA GLN A 100 6.23 -0.04 -11.63
C GLN A 100 6.14 -0.87 -10.36
N ARG A 101 5.44 -2.01 -10.44
CA ARG A 101 5.24 -2.90 -9.31
C ARG A 101 5.44 -4.34 -9.73
N LYS A 102 6.33 -5.01 -9.02
CA LYS A 102 6.55 -6.44 -9.12
C LYS A 102 5.82 -7.18 -8.00
N TYR A 103 5.05 -8.17 -8.37
CA TYR A 103 4.49 -9.20 -7.52
C TYR A 103 5.55 -10.30 -7.45
N VAL A 104 6.42 -10.23 -6.42
CA VAL A 104 7.67 -10.99 -6.37
C VAL A 104 7.42 -12.49 -6.44
N ASP A 105 6.37 -12.97 -5.77
CA ASP A 105 6.05 -14.40 -5.68
C ASP A 105 5.53 -14.99 -7.00
N SER A 106 4.93 -14.21 -7.88
CA SER A 106 4.40 -14.62 -9.19
C SER A 106 5.22 -14.08 -10.37
N ASP A 107 6.30 -13.37 -10.10
CA ASP A 107 7.19 -12.73 -11.09
C ASP A 107 6.48 -11.83 -12.12
N LEU A 108 5.34 -11.27 -11.75
CA LEU A 108 4.56 -10.38 -12.60
C LEU A 108 4.89 -8.92 -12.30
N THR A 109 5.25 -8.16 -13.34
CA THR A 109 5.55 -6.72 -13.21
C THR A 109 4.54 -5.89 -14.00
N PHE A 110 4.09 -4.79 -13.41
CA PHE A 110 3.13 -3.87 -14.03
C PHE A 110 3.60 -2.43 -13.91
N LEU A 111 3.48 -1.68 -14.99
CA LEU A 111 3.49 -0.22 -14.96
C LEU A 111 2.09 0.27 -14.60
N GLU A 112 1.98 1.01 -13.50
CA GLU A 112 0.71 1.47 -12.94
C GLU A 112 0.69 3.01 -12.85
N ILE A 113 -0.36 3.61 -13.38
CA ILE A 113 -0.62 5.04 -13.30
C ILE A 113 -1.88 5.25 -12.47
N LYS A 114 -1.78 6.08 -11.45
CA LYS A 114 -2.90 6.48 -10.61
C LYS A 114 -3.12 7.98 -10.71
N GLN A 115 -4.29 8.38 -11.22
CA GLN A 115 -4.69 9.78 -11.34
C GLN A 115 -5.89 10.06 -10.45
N LYS A 116 -5.80 11.12 -9.67
CA LYS A 116 -6.93 11.67 -8.93
C LYS A 116 -7.40 12.94 -9.62
N ASN A 117 -8.70 13.06 -9.85
CA ASN A 117 -9.32 14.23 -10.49
C ASN A 117 -9.98 15.17 -9.46
N GLY A 118 -10.46 16.33 -9.95
CA GLY A 118 -11.14 17.35 -9.17
C GLY A 118 -12.46 16.90 -8.53
N LYS A 119 -13.08 15.84 -9.05
CA LYS A 119 -14.31 15.25 -8.51
C LYS A 119 -14.05 14.25 -7.37
N GLY A 120 -12.78 14.09 -6.95
CA GLY A 120 -12.40 13.13 -5.90
C GLY A 120 -12.25 11.69 -6.38
N GLU A 121 -12.53 11.42 -7.63
CA GLU A 121 -12.39 10.10 -8.25
C GLU A 121 -10.93 9.75 -8.47
N THR A 122 -10.64 8.47 -8.48
CA THR A 122 -9.30 7.96 -8.74
C THR A 122 -9.36 6.92 -9.85
N ASN A 123 -8.76 7.26 -10.98
CA ASN A 123 -8.55 6.33 -12.09
C ASN A 123 -7.23 5.60 -11.91
N LYS A 124 -7.23 4.32 -12.19
CA LYS A 124 -6.04 3.47 -12.18
C LYS A 124 -5.94 2.71 -13.48
N SER A 125 -4.89 2.98 -14.24
CA SER A 125 -4.52 2.26 -15.46
C SER A 125 -3.25 1.45 -15.24
N ARG A 126 -3.14 0.30 -15.89
CA ARG A 126 -1.93 -0.51 -15.83
C ARG A 126 -1.73 -1.32 -17.10
N ILE A 127 -0.47 -1.54 -17.45
CA ILE A 127 -0.03 -2.53 -18.43
C ILE A 127 0.97 -3.47 -17.78
N GLN A 128 1.03 -4.71 -18.25
CA GLN A 128 2.09 -5.63 -17.85
C GLN A 128 3.35 -5.32 -18.62
N ILE A 129 4.49 -5.38 -17.95
CA ILE A 129 5.83 -5.20 -18.51
C ILE A 129 6.69 -6.41 -18.12
N PRO A 130 7.75 -6.74 -18.90
CA PRO A 130 8.56 -7.92 -18.62
C PRO A 130 9.26 -7.88 -17.26
N ASP A 131 9.87 -6.74 -16.89
CA ASP A 131 10.48 -6.47 -15.59
C ASP A 131 10.57 -4.96 -15.36
N PHE A 132 11.26 -4.50 -14.31
CA PHE A 132 11.48 -3.09 -14.07
C PHE A 132 12.25 -2.41 -15.19
N GLU A 133 11.69 -1.34 -15.72
CA GLU A 133 12.28 -0.47 -16.73
C GLU A 133 12.68 0.86 -16.07
N LEU A 134 13.94 1.03 -15.71
CA LEU A 134 14.40 2.32 -15.16
C LEU A 134 14.47 3.39 -16.26
N ASP A 135 14.80 2.95 -17.51
CA ASP A 135 14.60 3.69 -18.73
C ASP A 135 13.39 3.08 -19.45
N PHE A 136 12.32 3.84 -19.57
CA PHE A 136 11.07 3.36 -20.15
C PHE A 136 11.22 2.96 -21.61
N SER A 137 10.70 1.78 -21.96
CA SER A 137 10.53 1.34 -23.34
C SER A 137 9.60 2.29 -24.12
N PRO A 138 9.62 2.26 -25.46
CA PRO A 138 8.68 3.03 -26.30
C PRO A 138 7.23 2.79 -25.91
N THR A 139 6.83 1.52 -25.71
CA THR A 139 5.47 1.13 -25.30
C THR A 139 5.09 1.72 -23.94
N SER A 140 6.01 1.71 -22.97
CA SER A 140 5.77 2.30 -21.65
C SER A 140 5.65 3.82 -21.72
N LYS A 141 6.45 4.50 -22.56
CA LYS A 141 6.35 5.95 -22.79
C LYS A 141 5.03 6.32 -23.45
N GLU A 142 4.59 5.57 -24.46
CA GLU A 142 3.29 5.75 -25.10
C GLU A 142 2.15 5.59 -24.11
N PHE A 143 2.11 4.50 -23.34
CA PHE A 143 1.10 4.27 -22.32
C PHE A 143 1.04 5.40 -21.27
N ILE A 144 2.20 5.92 -20.84
CA ILE A 144 2.26 7.06 -19.90
C ILE A 144 1.65 8.29 -20.56
N SER A 145 2.05 8.62 -21.80
CA SER A 145 1.57 9.79 -22.53
C SER A 145 0.07 9.74 -22.80
N GLU A 146 -0.45 8.62 -23.28
CA GLU A 146 -1.88 8.42 -23.52
C GLU A 146 -2.71 8.51 -22.24
N THR A 147 -2.26 7.82 -21.19
CA THR A 147 -3.00 7.80 -19.91
C THR A 147 -3.01 9.16 -19.22
N THR A 148 -1.91 9.93 -19.32
CA THR A 148 -1.77 11.20 -18.60
C THR A 148 -2.10 12.43 -19.43
N GLY A 149 -2.21 12.27 -20.76
CA GLY A 149 -2.42 13.36 -21.72
C GLY A 149 -1.18 14.22 -21.95
N GLN A 150 0.00 13.79 -21.47
CA GLN A 150 1.25 14.54 -21.65
C GLN A 150 2.48 13.64 -21.49
N ALA A 151 3.57 14.01 -22.12
CA ALA A 151 4.88 13.41 -21.89
C ALA A 151 5.53 14.03 -20.64
N PHE A 152 6.22 13.19 -19.87
CA PHE A 152 7.01 13.61 -18.71
C PHE A 152 8.46 13.17 -18.88
N ASP A 153 9.39 14.01 -18.46
CA ASP A 153 10.75 13.59 -18.15
C ASP A 153 10.71 12.92 -16.76
N LEU A 154 10.82 11.60 -16.72
CA LEU A 154 10.65 10.78 -15.51
C LEU A 154 11.94 10.08 -15.14
N GLN A 155 12.22 10.06 -13.85
CA GLN A 155 13.32 9.30 -13.27
C GLN A 155 12.86 8.48 -12.06
N PRO A 156 13.51 7.35 -11.74
CA PRO A 156 13.29 6.65 -10.49
C PRO A 156 13.48 7.57 -9.29
N SER A 157 12.53 7.57 -8.37
CA SER A 157 12.55 8.48 -7.22
C SER A 157 12.46 7.75 -5.88
N LEU A 158 11.95 6.53 -5.86
CA LEU A 158 11.76 5.78 -4.63
C LEU A 158 11.52 4.31 -4.90
N TRP A 159 12.29 3.45 -4.29
CA TRP A 159 11.97 2.03 -4.14
C TRP A 159 11.15 1.82 -2.86
N ASN A 160 10.17 0.92 -2.91
CA ASN A 160 9.38 0.51 -1.76
C ASN A 160 9.13 -0.99 -1.80
N ARG A 161 9.56 -1.69 -0.76
CA ARG A 161 9.30 -3.12 -0.53
C ARG A 161 8.38 -3.29 0.66
N PHE A 162 7.54 -4.30 0.63
CA PHE A 162 6.66 -4.68 1.74
C PHE A 162 6.07 -6.06 1.50
N LYS A 163 5.58 -6.68 2.57
CA LYS A 163 4.79 -7.90 2.51
C LYS A 163 3.33 -7.57 2.72
N ARG A 164 2.43 -8.33 2.08
CA ARG A 164 0.99 -8.08 2.11
C ARG A 164 0.19 -9.32 2.44
N ILE A 165 -0.73 -9.15 3.37
CA ILE A 165 -1.83 -10.05 3.64
C ILE A 165 -3.09 -9.43 3.02
N THR A 166 -3.89 -10.21 2.30
CA THR A 166 -5.17 -9.75 1.74
C THR A 166 -6.30 -10.55 2.38
N LEU A 167 -7.24 -9.86 2.98
CA LEU A 167 -8.44 -10.43 3.58
C LEU A 167 -9.67 -10.05 2.76
N VAL A 168 -10.60 -10.99 2.64
CA VAL A 168 -11.89 -10.80 1.96
C VAL A 168 -13.00 -11.17 2.94
N HIS A 169 -13.97 -10.28 3.14
CA HIS A 169 -15.13 -10.56 3.98
C HIS A 169 -16.07 -11.56 3.27
N LEU A 170 -16.56 -12.55 4.02
CA LEU A 170 -17.33 -13.66 3.44
C LEU A 170 -18.69 -13.25 2.87
N LYS A 171 -19.34 -12.25 3.44
CA LYS A 171 -20.71 -11.85 3.10
C LYS A 171 -20.82 -10.47 2.49
N ASP A 172 -19.95 -9.55 2.89
CA ASP A 172 -19.98 -8.18 2.43
C ASP A 172 -18.90 -8.00 1.34
N ASN A 173 -19.16 -7.17 0.38
CA ASN A 173 -18.16 -6.78 -0.63
C ASN A 173 -17.10 -5.89 0.00
N GLU A 174 -16.36 -6.44 0.99
CA GLU A 174 -15.26 -5.78 1.64
C GLU A 174 -13.97 -6.53 1.44
N ARG A 175 -12.90 -5.81 1.15
CA ARG A 175 -11.55 -6.33 1.05
C ARG A 175 -10.62 -5.50 1.90
N ALA A 176 -9.72 -6.13 2.61
CA ALA A 176 -8.65 -5.45 3.32
C ALA A 176 -7.28 -5.89 2.82
N THR A 177 -6.36 -4.94 2.72
CA THR A 177 -4.95 -5.24 2.51
C THR A 177 -4.15 -4.74 3.70
N ILE A 178 -3.28 -5.59 4.22
CA ILE A 178 -2.46 -5.36 5.41
C ILE A 178 -1.01 -5.44 4.96
N ASP A 179 -0.33 -4.31 4.97
CA ASP A 179 1.05 -4.18 4.53
C ASP A 179 1.97 -4.08 5.74
N ILE A 180 2.91 -5.00 5.84
CA ILE A 180 3.93 -5.14 6.89
C ILE A 180 5.32 -5.06 6.27
N ASP A 181 6.34 -4.91 7.09
CA ASP A 181 7.74 -4.90 6.67
C ASP A 181 8.00 -3.85 5.58
N LEU A 182 7.60 -2.60 5.86
CA LEU A 182 7.71 -1.52 4.89
C LEU A 182 9.13 -0.97 4.86
N THR A 183 9.78 -1.07 3.71
CA THR A 183 11.12 -0.52 3.47
C THR A 183 11.09 0.43 2.28
N TYR A 184 11.74 1.55 2.44
CA TYR A 184 11.95 2.58 1.42
C TYR A 184 13.44 2.72 1.17
N SER A 185 13.85 2.75 -0.09
CA SER A 185 15.25 2.96 -0.44
C SER A 185 15.42 3.78 -1.71
N MET A 186 16.53 4.49 -1.81
CA MET A 186 16.99 5.15 -3.03
C MET A 186 18.48 5.43 -2.91
N ASN A 187 19.25 5.01 -3.89
CA ASN A 187 20.70 5.00 -3.84
C ASN A 187 21.18 4.29 -2.56
N GLU A 188 22.08 4.88 -1.81
CA GLU A 188 22.61 4.32 -0.56
C GLU A 188 21.73 4.55 0.68
N LYS A 189 20.61 5.28 0.52
CA LYS A 189 19.70 5.60 1.63
C LYS A 189 18.60 4.56 1.74
N GLU A 190 18.37 4.10 2.97
CA GLU A 190 17.27 3.19 3.30
C GLU A 190 16.57 3.62 4.58
N LYS A 191 15.25 3.40 4.64
CA LYS A 191 14.42 3.57 5.83
C LYS A 191 13.41 2.45 5.93
N SER A 192 13.50 1.65 7.00
CA SER A 192 12.55 0.59 7.33
C SER A 192 11.60 1.00 8.44
N TYR A 193 10.39 0.44 8.40
CA TYR A 193 9.33 0.61 9.40
C TYR A 193 8.83 -0.78 9.82
N GLU A 194 9.58 -1.45 10.66
CA GLU A 194 9.35 -2.82 11.12
C GLU A 194 8.09 -2.92 12.00
N ASN A 195 7.89 -1.91 12.88
CA ASN A 195 6.75 -1.89 13.82
C ASN A 195 5.47 -1.28 13.24
N ILE A 196 5.50 -0.80 11.98
CA ILE A 196 4.37 -0.13 11.35
C ILE A 196 3.66 -1.06 10.38
N VAL A 197 2.35 -1.15 10.56
CA VAL A 197 1.45 -1.86 9.65
C VAL A 197 0.49 -0.87 9.02
N VAL A 198 0.31 -0.96 7.72
CA VAL A 198 -0.69 -0.17 6.99
C VAL A 198 -1.85 -1.07 6.61
N VAL A 199 -3.00 -0.85 7.22
CA VAL A 199 -4.26 -1.52 6.87
C VAL A 199 -5.05 -0.62 5.93
N GLU A 200 -5.51 -1.15 4.80
CA GLU A 200 -6.39 -0.46 3.86
C GLU A 200 -7.68 -1.25 3.68
N VAL A 201 -8.78 -0.69 4.17
CA VAL A 201 -10.12 -1.25 4.05
C VAL A 201 -10.76 -0.71 2.80
N LYS A 202 -11.23 -1.59 1.92
CA LYS A 202 -11.86 -1.27 0.62
C LYS A 202 -13.31 -1.70 0.67
N GLN A 203 -14.22 -0.74 0.58
CA GLN A 203 -15.67 -0.92 0.66
C GLN A 203 -16.33 -0.14 -0.46
N HIS A 204 -17.56 -0.51 -0.84
CA HIS A 204 -18.37 0.30 -1.77
C HIS A 204 -18.58 1.72 -1.20
N ARG A 205 -19.00 1.80 0.07
CA ARG A 205 -19.06 3.03 0.88
C ARG A 205 -18.44 2.73 2.23
N PHE A 206 -17.88 3.75 2.89
CA PHE A 206 -17.35 3.58 4.24
C PHE A 206 -18.45 3.14 5.20
N ASP A 207 -18.33 1.93 5.71
CA ASP A 207 -19.27 1.35 6.67
C ASP A 207 -18.60 1.21 8.06
N ARG A 208 -19.15 1.93 9.03
CA ARG A 208 -18.74 1.85 10.43
C ARG A 208 -19.18 0.55 11.12
N LYS A 209 -20.13 -0.19 10.52
CA LYS A 209 -20.65 -1.46 11.03
C LYS A 209 -19.74 -2.65 10.64
N SER A 210 -18.85 -2.46 9.66
CA SER A 210 -17.87 -3.47 9.27
C SER A 210 -17.14 -4.06 10.48
N VAL A 211 -16.97 -5.36 10.48
CA VAL A 211 -16.28 -6.09 11.55
C VAL A 211 -14.85 -5.56 11.71
N LEU A 212 -14.12 -5.40 10.60
CA LEU A 212 -12.75 -4.87 10.62
C LEU A 212 -12.69 -3.43 11.17
N VAL A 213 -13.60 -2.56 10.74
CA VAL A 213 -13.64 -1.17 11.21
C VAL A 213 -13.93 -1.10 12.72
N LYS A 214 -14.88 -1.93 13.22
CA LYS A 214 -15.17 -2.05 14.66
C LYS A 214 -13.98 -2.61 15.42
N THR A 215 -13.34 -3.65 14.91
CA THR A 215 -12.15 -4.24 15.52
C THR A 215 -11.02 -3.22 15.63
N LEU A 216 -10.69 -2.51 14.55
CA LEU A 216 -9.68 -1.45 14.58
C LEU A 216 -10.01 -0.37 15.60
N LYS A 217 -11.30 0.02 15.72
CA LYS A 217 -11.77 0.98 16.74
C LYS A 217 -11.65 0.43 18.17
N LYS A 218 -11.95 -0.86 18.40
CA LYS A 218 -11.74 -1.56 19.68
C LYS A 218 -10.30 -1.42 20.15
N TYR A 219 -9.35 -1.57 19.21
CA TYR A 219 -7.91 -1.37 19.47
C TYR A 219 -7.46 0.10 19.42
N LYS A 220 -8.40 1.07 19.43
CA LYS A 220 -8.16 2.53 19.45
C LYS A 220 -7.47 3.07 18.21
N TYR A 221 -7.54 2.37 17.08
CA TYR A 221 -7.05 2.84 15.79
C TYR A 221 -8.16 3.57 15.02
N ASN A 222 -7.84 4.77 14.52
CA ASN A 222 -8.74 5.59 13.73
C ASN A 222 -8.24 5.72 12.28
N PRO A 223 -9.15 6.00 11.32
CA PRO A 223 -8.75 6.27 9.94
C PRO A 223 -7.64 7.30 9.83
N TYR A 224 -6.66 7.01 8.99
CA TYR A 224 -5.50 7.88 8.81
C TYR A 224 -4.98 7.86 7.38
N SER A 225 -5.07 9.00 6.70
CA SER A 225 -4.62 9.12 5.31
C SER A 225 -3.09 9.12 5.20
N ILE A 226 -2.55 8.07 4.60
CA ILE A 226 -1.11 7.92 4.34
C ILE A 226 -0.85 7.61 2.87
N SER A 227 0.28 8.08 2.36
CA SER A 227 0.81 7.73 1.04
C SER A 227 2.20 7.14 1.20
N LYS A 228 2.38 5.86 0.84
CA LYS A 228 3.70 5.21 0.86
C LYS A 228 4.73 6.04 0.08
N TYR A 229 4.38 6.52 -1.11
CA TYR A 229 5.24 7.38 -1.92
C TYR A 229 5.71 8.62 -1.14
N CYS A 230 4.77 9.43 -0.62
CA CYS A 230 5.13 10.67 0.06
C CYS A 230 5.92 10.43 1.35
N ILE A 231 5.58 9.37 2.12
CA ILE A 231 6.34 9.03 3.34
C ILE A 231 7.77 8.59 2.98
N GLY A 232 7.94 7.77 1.95
CA GLY A 232 9.26 7.37 1.49
C GLY A 232 10.10 8.57 1.04
N ILE A 233 9.55 9.45 0.20
CA ILE A 233 10.24 10.67 -0.26
C ILE A 233 10.70 11.54 0.91
N VAL A 234 9.81 11.82 1.87
CA VAL A 234 10.16 12.67 3.02
C VAL A 234 11.30 12.07 3.86
N ASN A 235 11.36 10.76 3.99
CA ASN A 235 12.42 10.11 4.78
C ASN A 235 13.77 10.10 4.06
N LEU A 236 13.78 9.98 2.74
CA LEU A 236 15.03 9.83 1.98
C LEU A 236 15.57 11.17 1.45
N TYR A 237 14.70 12.15 1.25
CA TYR A 237 15.05 13.47 0.68
C TYR A 237 14.80 14.59 1.67
N GLN A 238 15.65 14.71 2.68
CA GLN A 238 15.50 15.67 3.78
C GLN A 238 15.52 17.13 3.36
N HIS A 239 16.07 17.45 2.19
CA HIS A 239 16.11 18.81 1.64
C HIS A 239 14.78 19.25 1.02
N LEU A 240 13.84 18.33 0.77
CA LEU A 240 12.55 18.68 0.19
C LEU A 240 11.60 19.22 1.26
N LYS A 241 10.78 20.18 0.87
CA LYS A 241 9.73 20.74 1.73
C LYS A 241 8.74 19.64 2.15
N TYR A 242 8.54 19.44 3.47
CA TYR A 242 7.68 18.38 4.01
C TYR A 242 6.77 18.82 5.17
N ASN A 243 6.68 20.13 5.43
CA ASN A 243 5.95 20.67 6.58
C ASN A 243 4.51 20.14 6.71
N LEU A 244 3.79 19.92 5.62
CA LEU A 244 2.43 19.35 5.63
C LEU A 244 2.39 17.86 5.98
N PHE A 245 3.53 17.19 6.00
CA PHE A 245 3.65 15.80 6.44
C PHE A 245 4.18 15.63 7.87
N LYS A 246 4.66 16.70 8.54
CA LYS A 246 5.21 16.62 9.91
C LYS A 246 4.30 15.88 10.88
N ARG A 247 3.00 16.24 10.92
CA ARG A 247 2.02 15.56 11.79
C ARG A 247 1.89 14.07 11.48
N LYS A 248 2.04 13.68 10.20
CA LYS A 248 1.97 12.27 9.79
C LYS A 248 3.20 11.50 10.24
N LEU A 249 4.38 12.09 10.09
CA LEU A 249 5.63 11.51 10.56
C LEU A 249 5.62 11.34 12.09
N LEU A 250 5.25 12.38 12.84
CA LEU A 250 5.14 12.31 14.31
C LEU A 250 4.17 11.21 14.75
N LYS A 251 3.03 11.05 14.08
CA LYS A 251 2.11 9.96 14.39
C LYS A 251 2.71 8.58 14.09
N ILE A 252 3.39 8.41 12.95
CA ILE A 252 4.09 7.17 12.62
C ILE A 252 5.14 6.86 13.69
N THR A 253 5.99 7.82 14.04
CA THR A 253 7.00 7.66 15.11
C THR A 253 6.35 7.26 16.42
N LYS A 254 5.25 7.93 16.84
CA LYS A 254 4.55 7.59 18.09
C LYS A 254 3.96 6.17 18.09
N ILE A 255 3.54 5.67 16.94
CA ILE A 255 3.00 4.30 16.81
C ILE A 255 4.14 3.28 16.77
N SER A 256 5.32 3.66 16.26
CA SER A 256 6.49 2.77 16.15
C SER A 256 7.19 2.51 17.50
N LEU A 257 6.91 3.31 18.52
CA LEU A 257 7.44 3.16 19.90
C LEU A 257 6.64 2.15 20.68
#